data_5be832c4e2fe9b58cec5a421082f7fdd
#
_entry.id   5be832c4e2fe9b58cec5a421082f7fdd
#
_cell.length_a   1.000
_cell.length_b   1.000
_cell.length_c   1.000
_cell.angle_alpha   90.00
_cell.angle_beta   90.00
_cell.angle_gamma   90.00
#
_symmetry.space_group_name_H-M   'P 1'
#
loop_
_entity.id
_entity.type
_entity.pdbx_description
1 polymer ?
#
loop_
_entity_poly.entity_id
_entity_poly.type
_entity_poly.pdbx_seq_one_letter_code
_entity_poly.pdbx_strand_id
1 'polypeptide(L)'
;GVQFRNMATVGGSLYGRYGFSDVLTLFMAIGASVQLYKAGTVDIAAFADMPFDNDILVSVTIPKKTIAIAYKSIRNSATDFPVLTCCTVKSEDSVRTAIGARPQRAMLITDEEGILTTGITSENADAFGRYVEQNIVTESNNRASAGYRKKMAGVLAKRCLRQIGGLE
;
A
#
# COMPACT_ATOMS: atom_id res chain seq x y z
N GLY A 1 -13.41 -5.45 8.15
CA GLY A 1 -14.44 -6.09 8.98
C GLY A 1 -15.75 -6.26 8.21
N VAL A 2 -16.65 -7.13 8.69
CA VAL A 2 -17.95 -7.43 8.04
C VAL A 2 -18.81 -6.18 7.92
N GLN A 3 -18.86 -5.35 8.96
CA GLN A 3 -19.62 -4.12 8.99
C GLN A 3 -19.21 -3.13 7.89
N PHE A 4 -17.93 -3.06 7.55
CA PHE A 4 -17.47 -2.24 6.44
C PHE A 4 -17.85 -2.85 5.09
N ARG A 5 -17.60 -4.15 4.91
CA ARG A 5 -17.91 -4.84 3.64
C ARG A 5 -19.39 -4.84 3.27
N ASN A 6 -20.25 -4.79 4.26
CA ASN A 6 -21.69 -4.79 4.03
C ASN A 6 -22.21 -3.47 3.43
N MET A 7 -21.49 -2.36 3.66
CA MET A 7 -21.96 -1.01 3.25
C MET A 7 -20.96 -0.25 2.39
N ALA A 8 -19.66 -0.54 2.50
CA ALA A 8 -18.64 0.13 1.72
C ALA A 8 -18.64 -0.34 0.26
N THR A 9 -18.38 0.58 -0.65
CA THR A 9 -18.12 0.28 -2.06
C THR A 9 -16.63 0.43 -2.35
N VAL A 10 -16.14 -0.27 -3.37
CA VAL A 10 -14.77 -0.12 -3.86
C VAL A 10 -14.53 1.34 -4.29
N GLY A 11 -15.45 1.91 -5.07
CA GLY A 11 -15.34 3.30 -5.51
C GLY A 11 -15.28 4.30 -4.36
N GLY A 12 -16.13 4.17 -3.34
CA GLY A 12 -16.11 5.03 -2.16
C GLY A 12 -14.82 4.88 -1.34
N SER A 13 -14.32 3.65 -1.21
CA SER A 13 -13.06 3.37 -0.50
C SER A 13 -11.83 3.96 -1.19
N LEU A 14 -11.88 4.14 -2.51
CA LEU A 14 -10.82 4.77 -3.29
C LEU A 14 -11.00 6.28 -3.37
N TYR A 15 -12.19 6.75 -3.74
CA TYR A 15 -12.44 8.18 -3.94
C TYR A 15 -12.25 9.00 -2.66
N GLY A 16 -12.59 8.44 -1.50
CA GLY A 16 -12.35 9.07 -0.19
C GLY A 16 -10.87 9.26 0.16
N ARG A 17 -9.96 8.55 -0.51
CA ARG A 17 -8.50 8.64 -0.31
C ARG A 17 -8.08 8.60 1.16
N TYR A 18 -8.87 7.91 1.98
CA TYR A 18 -8.60 7.80 3.41
C TYR A 18 -7.31 7.00 3.64
N GLY A 19 -6.46 7.50 4.53
CA GLY A 19 -5.19 6.84 4.87
C GLY A 19 -5.35 5.41 5.39
N PHE A 20 -6.49 5.08 6.00
CA PHE A 20 -6.82 3.75 6.51
C PHE A 20 -7.46 2.81 5.46
N SER A 21 -7.58 3.24 4.20
CA SER A 21 -8.20 2.40 3.15
C SER A 21 -7.30 1.21 2.80
N ASP A 22 -7.74 0.03 3.19
CA ASP A 22 -7.09 -1.23 2.79
C ASP A 22 -7.09 -1.39 1.25
N VAL A 23 -8.20 -1.00 0.60
CA VAL A 23 -8.40 -1.12 -0.85
C VAL A 23 -7.44 -0.19 -1.61
N LEU A 24 -7.26 1.05 -1.15
CA LEU A 24 -6.33 2.00 -1.77
C LEU A 24 -4.88 1.49 -1.70
N THR A 25 -4.47 0.98 -0.54
CA THR A 25 -3.14 0.40 -0.36
C THR A 25 -2.89 -0.77 -1.32
N LEU A 26 -3.86 -1.67 -1.43
CA LEU A 26 -3.80 -2.82 -2.34
C LEU A 26 -3.67 -2.37 -3.80
N PHE A 27 -4.56 -1.50 -4.25
CA PHE A 27 -4.61 -1.09 -5.66
C PHE A 27 -3.40 -0.23 -6.05
N MET A 28 -2.85 0.54 -5.12
CA MET A 28 -1.61 1.28 -5.32
C MET A 28 -0.42 0.34 -5.56
N ALA A 29 -0.31 -0.74 -4.79
CA ALA A 29 0.74 -1.74 -4.98
C ALA A 29 0.59 -2.48 -6.32
N ILE A 30 -0.62 -2.85 -6.73
CA ILE A 30 -0.91 -3.51 -8.01
C ILE A 30 -0.62 -2.58 -9.22
N GLY A 31 -0.64 -1.27 -9.02
CA GLY A 31 -0.51 -0.27 -10.09
C GLY A 31 -1.78 -0.12 -10.90
N ALA A 32 -2.90 -0.04 -10.22
CA ALA A 32 -4.19 0.27 -10.84
C ALA A 32 -4.24 1.71 -11.35
N SER A 33 -5.17 1.99 -12.24
CA SER A 33 -5.53 3.35 -12.63
C SER A 33 -7.01 3.61 -12.39
N VAL A 34 -7.36 4.87 -12.22
CA VAL A 34 -8.74 5.32 -12.07
C VAL A 34 -9.16 6.11 -13.30
N GLN A 35 -10.40 5.93 -13.73
CA GLN A 35 -11.04 6.77 -14.73
C GLN A 35 -11.93 7.79 -14.00
N LEU A 36 -11.57 9.05 -14.11
CA LEU A 36 -12.35 10.18 -13.62
C LEU A 36 -13.16 10.77 -14.78
N TYR A 37 -14.33 11.30 -14.48
CA TYR A 37 -15.22 11.85 -15.51
C TYR A 37 -14.61 13.07 -16.20
N LYS A 38 -14.07 14.02 -15.44
CA LYS A 38 -13.45 15.23 -15.97
C LYS A 38 -11.95 15.06 -16.25
N ALA A 39 -11.20 14.51 -15.30
CA ALA A 39 -9.75 14.42 -15.37
C ALA A 39 -9.24 13.26 -16.23
N GLY A 40 -10.12 12.36 -16.69
CA GLY A 40 -9.71 11.21 -17.51
C GLY A 40 -9.03 10.11 -16.71
N THR A 41 -8.12 9.39 -17.37
CA THR A 41 -7.39 8.26 -16.74
C THR A 41 -6.20 8.78 -15.94
N VAL A 42 -6.12 8.41 -14.66
CA VAL A 42 -5.07 8.82 -13.73
C VAL A 42 -4.48 7.58 -13.05
N ASP A 43 -3.16 7.53 -12.89
CA ASP A 43 -2.50 6.51 -12.05
C ASP A 43 -3.00 6.62 -10.61
N ILE A 44 -3.18 5.49 -9.92
CA ILE A 44 -3.80 5.48 -8.59
C ILE A 44 -2.91 6.15 -7.53
N ALA A 45 -1.59 6.13 -7.66
CA ALA A 45 -0.70 6.82 -6.73
C ALA A 45 -0.83 8.34 -6.94
N ALA A 46 -0.83 8.82 -8.18
CA ALA A 46 -1.09 10.22 -8.50
C ALA A 46 -2.49 10.64 -8.03
N PHE A 47 -3.51 9.81 -8.28
CA PHE A 47 -4.88 10.06 -7.79
C PHE A 47 -4.93 10.18 -6.27
N ALA A 48 -4.19 9.37 -5.54
CA ALA A 48 -4.16 9.44 -4.07
C ALA A 48 -3.67 10.81 -3.56
N ASP A 49 -2.77 11.47 -4.30
CA ASP A 49 -2.19 12.77 -3.94
C ASP A 49 -2.97 13.97 -4.49
N MET A 50 -3.90 13.74 -5.43
CA MET A 50 -4.73 14.81 -5.96
C MET A 50 -5.58 15.48 -4.87
N PRO A 51 -5.81 16.80 -4.95
CA PRO A 51 -6.78 17.48 -4.11
C PRO A 51 -8.20 16.94 -4.37
N PHE A 52 -9.09 17.05 -3.38
CA PHE A 52 -10.51 16.79 -3.58
C PHE A 52 -11.10 17.83 -4.53
N ASP A 53 -11.84 17.37 -5.51
CA ASP A 53 -12.59 18.18 -6.47
C ASP A 53 -14.01 17.63 -6.71
N ASN A 54 -14.78 18.31 -7.52
CA ASN A 54 -16.13 17.89 -7.92
C ASN A 54 -16.07 17.00 -9.18
N ASP A 55 -15.31 15.92 -9.12
CA ASP A 55 -15.24 14.90 -10.17
C ASP A 55 -15.93 13.60 -9.75
N ILE A 56 -16.12 12.69 -10.67
CA ILE A 56 -16.76 11.40 -10.45
C ILE A 56 -15.76 10.29 -10.82
N LEU A 57 -15.55 9.36 -9.88
CA LEU A 57 -14.84 8.12 -10.17
C LEU A 57 -15.75 7.18 -10.97
N VAL A 58 -15.46 7.03 -12.24
CA VAL A 58 -16.28 6.22 -13.18
C VAL A 58 -15.91 4.74 -13.08
N SER A 59 -14.60 4.44 -13.12
CA SER A 59 -14.12 3.06 -13.08
C SER A 59 -12.70 2.95 -12.54
N VAL A 60 -12.31 1.73 -12.21
CA VAL A 60 -10.95 1.37 -11.82
C VAL A 60 -10.45 0.28 -12.75
N THR A 61 -9.27 0.47 -13.31
CA THR A 61 -8.62 -0.51 -14.18
C THR A 61 -7.48 -1.16 -13.44
N ILE A 62 -7.52 -2.50 -13.33
CA ILE A 62 -6.46 -3.31 -12.74
C ILE A 62 -5.68 -3.96 -13.89
N PRO A 63 -4.35 -3.76 -13.98
CA PRO A 63 -3.56 -4.38 -15.03
C PRO A 63 -3.56 -5.91 -14.87
N LYS A 64 -3.87 -6.62 -15.96
CA LYS A 64 -3.90 -8.08 -15.98
C LYS A 64 -2.49 -8.62 -16.21
N LYS A 65 -1.74 -8.81 -15.14
CA LYS A 65 -0.35 -9.30 -15.15
C LYS A 65 -0.19 -10.49 -14.21
N THR A 66 0.78 -11.35 -14.49
CA THR A 66 1.23 -12.35 -13.52
C THR A 66 2.00 -11.64 -12.40
N ILE A 67 1.49 -11.75 -11.19
CA ILE A 67 2.08 -11.10 -10.01
C ILE A 67 2.10 -12.07 -8.82
N ALA A 68 3.11 -11.94 -7.98
CA ALA A 68 3.10 -12.45 -6.62
C ALA A 68 2.80 -11.29 -5.67
N ILE A 69 1.89 -11.51 -4.73
CA ILE A 69 1.39 -10.46 -3.85
C ILE A 69 1.33 -10.94 -2.40
N ALA A 70 1.71 -10.07 -1.48
CA ALA A 70 1.50 -10.25 -0.05
C ALA A 70 0.91 -8.97 0.55
N TYR A 71 -0.08 -9.14 1.44
CA TYR A 71 -0.72 -8.06 2.18
C TYR A 71 -0.68 -8.36 3.67
N LYS A 72 -0.19 -7.41 4.45
CA LYS A 72 -0.15 -7.51 5.90
C LYS A 72 -0.66 -6.22 6.54
N SER A 73 -1.32 -6.34 7.70
CA SER A 73 -1.79 -5.17 8.44
C SER A 73 -1.59 -5.38 9.95
N ILE A 74 -1.45 -4.26 10.65
CA ILE A 74 -1.44 -4.21 12.12
C ILE A 74 -2.70 -3.48 12.55
N ARG A 75 -3.42 -4.05 13.50
CA ARG A 75 -4.64 -3.50 14.10
C ARG A 75 -4.58 -3.69 15.61
N ASN A 76 -5.15 -2.77 16.36
CA ASN A 76 -5.26 -2.93 17.82
C ASN A 76 -6.31 -3.98 18.20
N SER A 77 -7.36 -4.11 17.40
CA SER A 77 -8.33 -5.20 17.46
C SER A 77 -8.73 -5.64 16.04
N ALA A 78 -9.30 -6.84 15.91
CA ALA A 78 -9.61 -7.46 14.62
C ALA A 78 -10.54 -6.62 13.73
N THR A 79 -11.40 -5.80 14.31
CA THR A 79 -12.41 -5.00 13.59
C THR A 79 -12.11 -3.50 13.56
N ASP A 80 -11.00 -3.06 14.16
CA ASP A 80 -10.62 -1.65 14.18
C ASP A 80 -9.97 -1.21 12.86
N PHE A 81 -9.85 0.09 12.67
CA PHE A 81 -9.02 0.68 11.62
C PHE A 81 -7.56 0.24 11.80
N PRO A 82 -6.84 0.06 10.70
CA PRO A 82 -5.44 -0.35 10.79
C PRO A 82 -4.57 0.73 11.46
N VAL A 83 -3.62 0.26 12.23
CA VAL A 83 -2.47 1.06 12.71
C VAL A 83 -1.52 1.31 11.55
N LEU A 84 -1.32 0.27 10.71
CA LEU A 84 -0.49 0.30 9.52
C LEU A 84 -0.92 -0.82 8.57
N THR A 85 -0.85 -0.56 7.27
CA THR A 85 -1.05 -1.55 6.21
C THR A 85 0.15 -1.57 5.28
N CYS A 86 0.47 -2.74 4.76
CA CYS A 86 1.53 -2.94 3.79
C CYS A 86 1.09 -3.94 2.74
N CYS A 87 1.23 -3.57 1.49
CA CYS A 87 1.04 -4.46 0.36
C CYS A 87 2.29 -4.43 -0.51
N THR A 88 2.88 -5.60 -0.75
CA THR A 88 4.00 -5.75 -1.68
C THR A 88 3.57 -6.61 -2.84
N VAL A 89 3.90 -6.16 -4.04
CA VAL A 89 3.65 -6.84 -5.32
C VAL A 89 4.98 -7.00 -6.03
N LYS A 90 5.27 -8.24 -6.47
CA LYS A 90 6.36 -8.56 -7.38
C LYS A 90 5.76 -8.92 -8.73
N SER A 91 6.17 -8.21 -9.78
CA SER A 91 5.99 -8.56 -11.18
C SER A 91 7.33 -9.05 -11.77
N GLU A 92 7.35 -9.35 -13.05
CA GLU A 92 8.60 -9.72 -13.75
C GLU A 92 9.65 -8.61 -13.65
N ASP A 93 9.21 -7.35 -13.81
CA ASP A 93 10.11 -6.20 -13.98
C ASP A 93 10.31 -5.36 -12.73
N SER A 94 9.50 -5.55 -11.67
CA SER A 94 9.51 -4.62 -10.54
C SER A 94 8.95 -5.20 -9.24
N VAL A 95 9.41 -4.61 -8.14
CA VAL A 95 8.79 -4.78 -6.82
C VAL A 95 8.22 -3.43 -6.40
N ARG A 96 6.95 -3.41 -6.01
CA ARG A 96 6.22 -2.23 -5.55
C ARG A 96 5.67 -2.49 -4.15
N THR A 97 5.92 -1.60 -3.24
CA THR A 97 5.40 -1.70 -1.86
C THR A 97 4.59 -0.45 -1.53
N ALA A 98 3.32 -0.63 -1.22
CA ALA A 98 2.45 0.43 -0.75
C ALA A 98 2.24 0.34 0.76
N ILE A 99 2.40 1.47 1.46
CA ILE A 99 2.19 1.60 2.91
C ILE A 99 1.01 2.53 3.16
N GLY A 100 -0.02 2.03 3.81
CA GLY A 100 -1.20 2.79 4.21
C GLY A 100 -1.33 2.95 5.74
N ALA A 101 -2.33 3.70 6.16
CA ALA A 101 -2.62 3.99 7.59
C ALA A 101 -1.46 4.67 8.34
N ARG A 102 -0.69 5.51 7.67
CA ARG A 102 0.52 6.16 8.20
C ARG A 102 0.35 7.55 8.85
N PRO A 103 -0.67 8.09 9.37
CA PRO A 103 -2.01 8.64 9.22
C PRO A 103 -2.24 9.56 8.02
N GLN A 104 -1.29 9.68 7.16
CA GLN A 104 -1.47 10.31 5.84
C GLN A 104 -2.02 9.30 4.83
N ARG A 105 -2.22 9.74 3.58
CA ARG A 105 -2.60 8.89 2.44
C ARG A 105 -1.58 7.77 2.23
N ALA A 106 -2.00 6.68 1.61
CA ALA A 106 -1.07 5.60 1.27
C ALA A 106 0.09 6.14 0.41
N MET A 107 1.28 5.58 0.61
CA MET A 107 2.50 5.94 -0.10
C MET A 107 3.07 4.72 -0.79
N LEU A 108 3.48 4.89 -2.05
CA LEU A 108 4.18 3.88 -2.82
C LEU A 108 5.69 4.03 -2.59
N ILE A 109 6.37 2.91 -2.36
CA ILE A 109 7.82 2.80 -2.30
C ILE A 109 8.25 1.76 -3.33
N THR A 110 9.17 2.15 -4.20
CA THR A 110 9.82 1.32 -5.21
C THR A 110 11.28 1.08 -4.83
N ASP A 111 11.88 0.04 -5.37
CA ASP A 111 13.28 -0.29 -5.14
C ASP A 111 14.19 0.56 -6.05
N GLU A 112 14.44 1.81 -5.66
CA GLU A 112 15.28 2.73 -6.43
C GLU A 112 16.78 2.43 -6.30
N GLU A 113 17.19 1.71 -5.24
CA GLU A 113 18.58 1.32 -5.02
C GLU A 113 18.93 -0.03 -5.66
N GLY A 114 17.94 -0.73 -6.23
CA GLY A 114 18.16 -2.03 -6.87
C GLY A 114 18.50 -3.16 -5.90
N ILE A 115 18.04 -3.07 -4.64
CA ILE A 115 18.29 -4.06 -3.58
C ILE A 115 17.78 -5.45 -3.99
N LEU A 116 16.70 -5.51 -4.75
CA LEU A 116 15.99 -6.73 -5.11
C LEU A 116 16.32 -7.22 -6.55
N THR A 117 17.29 -6.61 -7.22
CA THR A 117 17.67 -6.96 -8.60
C THR A 117 18.17 -8.39 -8.76
N THR A 118 18.84 -8.93 -7.73
CA THR A 118 19.32 -10.32 -7.71
C THR A 118 18.29 -11.34 -7.22
N GLY A 119 17.04 -10.88 -7.00
CA GLY A 119 15.96 -11.70 -6.50
C GLY A 119 15.63 -11.46 -5.03
N ILE A 120 14.65 -12.20 -4.51
CA ILE A 120 14.24 -12.11 -3.10
C ILE A 120 14.98 -13.18 -2.31
N THR A 121 15.98 -12.74 -1.53
CA THR A 121 16.65 -13.55 -0.52
C THR A 121 16.33 -13.02 0.87
N SER A 122 16.69 -13.76 1.92
CA SER A 122 16.49 -13.30 3.30
C SER A 122 17.21 -11.98 3.58
N GLU A 123 18.44 -11.86 3.05
CA GLU A 123 19.31 -10.68 3.19
C GLU A 123 18.73 -9.47 2.46
N ASN A 124 18.31 -9.66 1.22
CA ASN A 124 17.70 -8.60 0.41
C ASN A 124 16.36 -8.14 0.98
N ALA A 125 15.54 -9.05 1.52
CA ALA A 125 14.30 -8.71 2.19
C ALA A 125 14.56 -7.88 3.47
N ASP A 126 15.64 -8.18 4.20
CA ASP A 126 16.05 -7.42 5.37
C ASP A 126 16.59 -6.03 4.99
N ALA A 127 17.37 -5.96 3.92
CA ALA A 127 17.89 -4.69 3.39
C ALA A 127 16.74 -3.79 2.88
N PHE A 128 15.82 -4.34 2.11
CA PHE A 128 14.66 -3.60 1.63
C PHE A 128 13.75 -3.15 2.77
N GLY A 129 13.58 -3.96 3.82
CA GLY A 129 12.86 -3.55 5.03
C GLY A 129 13.47 -2.32 5.68
N ARG A 130 14.80 -2.25 5.79
CA ARG A 130 15.53 -1.05 6.28
C ARG A 130 15.35 0.14 5.34
N TYR A 131 15.41 -0.08 4.03
CA TYR A 131 15.17 0.95 3.03
C TYR A 131 13.76 1.55 3.17
N VAL A 132 12.72 0.72 3.30
CA VAL A 132 11.34 1.18 3.54
C VAL A 132 11.25 1.97 4.85
N GLU A 133 11.87 1.47 5.95
CA GLU A 133 11.89 2.19 7.23
C GLU A 133 12.53 3.57 7.11
N GLN A 134 13.57 3.73 6.32
CA GLN A 134 14.27 5.00 6.15
C GLN A 134 13.47 6.00 5.32
N ASN A 135 12.81 5.53 4.26
CA ASN A 135 12.15 6.37 3.26
C ASN A 135 10.67 6.66 3.53
N ILE A 136 10.03 5.92 4.45
CA ILE A 136 8.61 6.15 4.76
C ILE A 136 8.43 7.36 5.67
N VAL A 137 7.50 8.23 5.32
CA VAL A 137 7.03 9.33 6.17
C VAL A 137 5.80 8.88 6.94
N THR A 138 5.82 8.99 8.26
CA THR A 138 4.73 8.57 9.15
C THR A 138 4.42 9.65 10.17
N GLU A 139 3.20 9.63 10.71
CA GLU A 139 2.73 10.54 11.75
C GLU A 139 2.17 9.79 12.95
N SER A 140 2.03 10.50 14.07
CA SER A 140 1.43 9.99 15.29
C SER A 140 -0.07 10.26 15.33
N ASN A 141 -0.83 9.36 15.95
CA ASN A 141 -2.20 9.58 16.38
C ASN A 141 -2.52 8.70 17.60
N ASN A 142 -3.79 8.65 18.02
CA ASN A 142 -4.22 7.89 19.20
C ASN A 142 -3.99 6.38 19.10
N ARG A 143 -3.72 5.83 17.90
CA ARG A 143 -3.48 4.40 17.70
C ARG A 143 -2.01 4.01 17.83
N ALA A 144 -1.10 4.87 17.40
CA ALA A 144 0.34 4.61 17.50
C ALA A 144 1.18 5.87 17.22
N SER A 145 2.44 5.84 17.67
CA SER A 145 3.42 6.88 17.37
C SER A 145 3.99 6.75 15.95
N ALA A 146 4.52 7.86 15.41
CA ALA A 146 5.21 7.90 14.13
C ALA A 146 6.43 6.94 14.11
N GLY A 147 7.23 6.93 15.17
CA GLY A 147 8.40 6.05 15.28
C GLY A 147 8.03 4.57 15.24
N TYR A 148 6.96 4.17 15.93
CA TYR A 148 6.46 2.80 15.87
C TYR A 148 6.02 2.42 14.46
N ARG A 149 5.23 3.27 13.78
CA ARG A 149 4.80 3.03 12.41
C ARG A 149 5.96 2.94 11.43
N LYS A 150 6.93 3.82 11.57
CA LYS A 150 8.14 3.83 10.74
C LYS A 150 8.88 2.48 10.86
N LYS A 151 9.12 2.02 12.07
CA LYS A 151 9.73 0.72 12.35
C LYS A 151 8.92 -0.44 11.79
N MET A 152 7.62 -0.43 12.03
CA MET A 152 6.72 -1.50 11.59
C MET A 152 6.52 -1.52 10.08
N ALA A 153 6.63 -0.41 9.37
CA ALA A 153 6.61 -0.38 7.91
C ALA A 153 7.74 -1.25 7.32
N GLY A 154 8.96 -1.09 7.82
CA GLY A 154 10.09 -1.95 7.43
C GLY A 154 9.86 -3.42 7.76
N VAL A 155 9.33 -3.72 8.96
CA VAL A 155 9.03 -5.10 9.36
C VAL A 155 7.97 -5.74 8.46
N LEU A 156 6.89 -5.02 8.13
CA LEU A 156 5.84 -5.55 7.27
C LEU A 156 6.31 -5.74 5.83
N ALA A 157 7.07 -4.79 5.27
CA ALA A 157 7.64 -4.91 3.93
C ALA A 157 8.56 -6.14 3.82
N LYS A 158 9.46 -6.32 4.79
CA LYS A 158 10.31 -7.51 4.90
C LYS A 158 9.47 -8.81 4.93
N ARG A 159 8.42 -8.87 5.78
CA ARG A 159 7.56 -10.05 5.89
C ARG A 159 6.77 -10.32 4.60
N CYS A 160 6.31 -9.28 3.91
CA CYS A 160 5.67 -9.43 2.61
C CYS A 160 6.63 -10.01 1.58
N LEU A 161 7.87 -9.50 1.52
CA LEU A 161 8.90 -10.04 0.61
C LEU A 161 9.24 -11.49 0.92
N ARG A 162 9.43 -11.84 2.19
CA ARG A 162 9.71 -13.23 2.58
C ARG A 162 8.59 -14.19 2.16
N GLN A 163 7.34 -13.79 2.36
CA GLN A 163 6.19 -14.57 1.91
C GLN A 163 6.18 -14.76 0.38
N ILE A 164 6.43 -13.68 -0.38
CA ILE A 164 6.50 -13.74 -1.85
C ILE A 164 7.67 -14.62 -2.32
N GLY A 165 8.79 -14.58 -1.63
CA GLY A 165 9.99 -15.36 -1.94
C GLY A 165 9.95 -16.82 -1.45
N GLY A 166 8.89 -17.23 -0.72
CA GLY A 166 8.82 -18.57 -0.15
C GLY A 166 9.85 -18.83 0.97
N LEU A 167 10.20 -17.79 1.74
CA LEU A 167 11.24 -17.81 2.78
C LEU A 167 10.66 -17.89 4.22
N GLU A 168 9.35 -18.07 4.35
CA GLU A 168 8.65 -18.27 5.64
C GLU A 168 8.50 -19.75 5.99
#